data_14cff5c981f007c492d438e9d12d8c9a
#
_entry.id   14cff5c981f007c492d438e9d12d8c9a
#
_cell.length_a   1.000
_cell.length_b   1.000
_cell.length_c   1.000
_cell.angle_alpha   90.00
_cell.angle_beta   90.00
_cell.angle_gamma   90.00
#
_symmetry.space_group_name_H-M   'P 1'
#
loop_
_entity.id
_entity.type
_entity.pdbx_description
1 polymer ?
#
loop_
_entity_poly.entity_id
_entity_poly.type
_entity_poly.pdbx_seq_one_letter_code
_entity_poly.pdbx_strand_id
1 'polypeptide(L)'
;MCIFWRHCNILTHMPVLMFFGTAAALLAPFAWWRATHLRAMEEYTNRHRRLGSNGIVVGGEGFVHERVGAPAVLLLHGGGDTPQTLRYLADALYTHGFHVSVPLLPGHGRTLGEFRRVSAEQLATAARSHYEALATEHEWVGIIGLSMGGALAVQLAADQPALAALGLIAPYLAMPDKIERAARLAWLWGPFVPAVRSGDGISILDPEERRRSLAYGVFTAAGLRALHLTMQRAILSSPRVRAPTLVVQSRQDNRISVTAAEQAFARLGSAEKRLEWITSAAHIITVDYGRDTVISLLVSWMETHLPRHT
;
A
#
# COMPACT_ATOMS: atom_id res chain seq x y z
N MET A 1 73.52 -14.71 38.21
CA MET A 1 72.91 -13.36 38.16
C MET A 1 72.35 -13.18 36.79
N CYS A 2 71.06 -13.53 36.58
CA CYS A 2 70.36 -13.49 35.31
C CYS A 2 69.43 -12.30 35.30
N ILE A 3 69.61 -11.37 34.37
CA ILE A 3 68.72 -10.25 34.10
C ILE A 3 67.83 -10.66 32.90
N PHE A 4 66.53 -10.92 33.19
CA PHE A 4 65.55 -11.21 32.14
C PHE A 4 65.00 -9.91 31.55
N TRP A 5 65.16 -9.71 30.26
CA TRP A 5 64.54 -8.67 29.47
C TRP A 5 63.06 -9.00 29.22
N ARG A 6 62.17 -8.17 29.73
CA ARG A 6 60.76 -8.16 29.30
C ARG A 6 60.65 -7.36 28.01
N HIS A 7 60.53 -8.02 26.86
CA HIS A 7 60.06 -7.34 25.65
C HIS A 7 58.53 -7.31 25.70
N CYS A 8 58.00 -6.10 25.91
CA CYS A 8 56.57 -5.81 25.82
C CYS A 8 56.13 -5.88 24.35
N ASN A 9 55.22 -6.80 23.99
CA ASN A 9 54.65 -6.96 22.66
C ASN A 9 53.73 -5.79 22.30
N ILE A 10 54.27 -4.66 21.89
CA ILE A 10 53.51 -3.50 21.39
C ILE A 10 53.10 -3.67 19.88
N LEU A 11 53.71 -4.61 19.19
CA LEU A 11 53.53 -4.78 17.72
C LEU A 11 52.31 -5.62 17.29
N THR A 12 51.60 -6.29 18.22
CA THR A 12 50.45 -7.14 17.86
C THR A 12 49.12 -6.41 17.85
N HIS A 13 49.02 -5.19 18.41
CA HIS A 13 47.76 -4.43 18.45
C HIS A 13 47.63 -3.33 17.38
N MET A 14 48.72 -2.97 16.70
CA MET A 14 48.69 -1.94 15.64
C MET A 14 47.83 -2.29 14.42
N PRO A 15 47.85 -3.52 13.83
CA PRO A 15 47.03 -3.80 12.66
C PRO A 15 45.52 -3.80 12.95
N VAL A 16 45.11 -4.16 14.17
CA VAL A 16 43.68 -4.17 14.55
C VAL A 16 43.17 -2.73 14.70
N LEU A 17 43.93 -1.85 15.37
CA LEU A 17 43.56 -0.43 15.51
C LEU A 17 43.56 0.33 14.18
N MET A 18 44.49 0.03 13.26
CA MET A 18 44.49 0.57 11.90
C MET A 18 43.28 0.09 11.09
N PHE A 19 42.89 -1.16 11.22
CA PHE A 19 41.72 -1.71 10.51
C PHE A 19 40.41 -1.08 11.00
N PHE A 20 40.24 -0.87 12.30
CA PHE A 20 39.09 -0.15 12.86
C PHE A 20 39.10 1.34 12.50
N GLY A 21 40.24 1.98 12.45
CA GLY A 21 40.38 3.39 12.04
C GLY A 21 40.00 3.61 10.57
N THR A 22 40.47 2.76 9.67
CA THR A 22 40.13 2.84 8.23
C THR A 22 38.68 2.48 7.94
N ALA A 23 38.13 1.48 8.64
CA ALA A 23 36.71 1.13 8.52
C ALA A 23 35.81 2.28 9.03
N ALA A 24 36.13 2.90 10.15
CA ALA A 24 35.40 4.06 10.69
C ALA A 24 35.47 5.27 9.74
N ALA A 25 36.62 5.53 9.11
CA ALA A 25 36.81 6.62 8.17
C ALA A 25 35.99 6.45 6.88
N LEU A 26 35.68 5.23 6.47
CA LEU A 26 34.80 4.94 5.32
C LEU A 26 33.31 4.90 5.70
N LEU A 27 33.00 4.40 6.88
CA LEU A 27 31.61 4.24 7.33
C LEU A 27 30.98 5.56 7.79
N ALA A 28 31.74 6.48 8.38
CA ALA A 28 31.23 7.75 8.87
C ALA A 28 30.67 8.67 7.77
N PRO A 29 31.37 8.90 6.63
CA PRO A 29 30.81 9.66 5.52
C PRO A 29 29.58 9.01 4.90
N PHE A 30 29.55 7.68 4.82
CA PHE A 30 28.39 6.94 4.33
C PHE A 30 27.19 7.06 5.27
N ALA A 31 27.40 6.93 6.57
CA ALA A 31 26.34 7.10 7.57
C ALA A 31 25.79 8.54 7.57
N TRP A 32 26.67 9.52 7.44
CA TRP A 32 26.30 10.94 7.32
C TRP A 32 25.49 11.19 6.04
N TRP A 33 25.98 10.74 4.88
CA TRP A 33 25.26 10.85 3.61
C TRP A 33 23.88 10.19 3.69
N ARG A 34 23.80 8.98 4.25
CA ARG A 34 22.54 8.27 4.42
C ARG A 34 21.56 9.04 5.32
N ALA A 35 22.05 9.62 6.42
CA ALA A 35 21.22 10.41 7.34
C ALA A 35 20.71 11.70 6.66
N THR A 36 21.57 12.41 5.92
CA THR A 36 21.20 13.62 5.19
C THR A 36 20.22 13.31 4.05
N HIS A 37 20.43 12.22 3.32
CA HIS A 37 19.50 11.77 2.27
C HIS A 37 18.12 11.44 2.85
N LEU A 38 18.06 10.74 3.98
CA LEU A 38 16.80 10.44 4.66
C LEU A 38 16.06 11.69 5.10
N ARG A 39 16.78 12.67 5.70
CA ARG A 39 16.18 13.95 6.09
C ARG A 39 15.61 14.68 4.89
N ALA A 40 16.37 14.76 3.79
CA ALA A 40 15.89 15.39 2.56
C ALA A 40 14.65 14.70 1.98
N MET A 41 14.56 13.37 2.05
CA MET A 41 13.37 12.62 1.62
C MET A 41 12.19 12.83 2.58
N GLU A 42 12.42 12.87 3.89
CA GLU A 42 11.39 13.20 4.88
C GLU A 42 10.84 14.63 4.67
N GLU A 43 11.72 15.61 4.48
CA GLU A 43 11.33 17.00 4.14
C GLU A 43 10.54 17.05 2.83
N TYR A 44 10.97 16.31 1.81
CA TYR A 44 10.23 16.20 0.55
C TYR A 44 8.83 15.64 0.75
N THR A 45 8.68 14.54 1.49
CA THR A 45 7.37 13.92 1.74
C THR A 45 6.46 14.82 2.57
N ASN A 46 7.02 15.62 3.48
CA ASN A 46 6.26 16.46 4.40
C ASN A 46 5.99 17.88 3.89
N ARG A 47 6.35 18.21 2.63
CA ARG A 47 6.07 19.55 2.05
C ARG A 47 4.59 19.89 2.03
N HIS A 48 3.72 18.89 1.84
CA HIS A 48 2.26 19.03 1.74
C HIS A 48 1.53 18.23 2.82
N ARG A 49 2.28 17.66 3.78
CA ARG A 49 1.77 16.78 4.83
C ARG A 49 2.20 17.31 6.18
N ARG A 50 1.28 17.33 7.14
CA ARG A 50 1.57 17.71 8.52
C ARG A 50 1.28 16.53 9.44
N LEU A 51 2.27 16.10 10.21
CA LEU A 51 2.08 15.10 11.26
C LEU A 51 1.30 15.72 12.43
N GLY A 52 0.27 15.02 12.86
CA GLY A 52 -0.46 15.32 14.08
C GLY A 52 0.32 14.89 15.34
N SER A 53 -0.20 15.23 16.52
CA SER A 53 0.38 14.83 17.81
C SER A 53 0.39 13.32 18.05
N ASN A 54 -0.48 12.57 17.35
CA ASN A 54 -0.56 11.11 17.35
C ASN A 54 0.43 10.43 16.38
N GLY A 55 1.29 11.21 15.70
CA GLY A 55 2.25 10.72 14.73
C GLY A 55 1.64 10.28 13.39
N ILE A 56 0.36 10.58 13.15
CA ILE A 56 -0.33 10.34 11.88
C ILE A 56 -0.45 11.66 11.11
N VAL A 57 -0.37 11.59 9.79
CA VAL A 57 -0.58 12.76 8.92
C VAL A 57 -2.04 13.22 9.06
N VAL A 58 -2.23 14.49 9.36
CA VAL A 58 -3.56 15.11 9.52
C VAL A 58 -4.39 14.92 8.26
N GLY A 59 -5.58 14.32 8.41
CA GLY A 59 -6.46 13.94 7.30
C GLY A 59 -6.12 12.60 6.63
N GLY A 60 -5.08 11.91 7.12
CA GLY A 60 -4.68 10.57 6.66
C GLY A 60 -5.05 9.45 7.64
N GLU A 61 -5.77 9.78 8.71
CA GLU A 61 -6.22 8.82 9.71
C GLU A 61 -7.18 7.80 9.11
N GLY A 62 -7.23 6.59 9.73
CA GLY A 62 -8.33 5.65 9.50
C GLY A 62 -9.63 6.20 10.10
N PHE A 63 -10.76 5.88 9.49
CA PHE A 63 -12.06 6.32 9.96
C PHE A 63 -13.14 5.26 9.74
N VAL A 64 -14.24 5.40 10.45
CA VAL A 64 -15.44 4.55 10.34
C VAL A 64 -16.66 5.45 10.21
N HIS A 65 -17.54 5.11 9.29
CA HIS A 65 -18.90 5.63 9.25
C HIS A 65 -19.82 4.55 9.84
N GLU A 66 -20.15 4.70 11.12
CA GLU A 66 -20.89 3.69 11.88
C GLU A 66 -22.37 3.64 11.50
N ARG A 67 -22.88 2.41 11.28
CA ARG A 67 -24.29 2.13 11.11
C ARG A 67 -24.60 0.75 11.71
N VAL A 68 -25.18 0.74 12.89
CA VAL A 68 -25.51 -0.47 13.64
C VAL A 68 -26.49 -1.35 12.86
N GLY A 69 -26.20 -2.66 12.78
CA GLY A 69 -27.05 -3.65 12.11
C GLY A 69 -27.07 -3.56 10.57
N ALA A 70 -26.31 -2.65 9.99
CA ALA A 70 -26.24 -2.50 8.55
C ALA A 70 -25.22 -3.48 7.92
N PRO A 71 -25.35 -3.79 6.60
CA PRO A 71 -24.27 -4.46 5.86
C PRO A 71 -22.99 -3.61 5.91
N ALA A 72 -21.84 -4.24 6.05
CA ALA A 72 -20.55 -3.53 6.20
C ALA A 72 -19.69 -3.62 4.95
N VAL A 73 -18.90 -2.56 4.69
CA VAL A 73 -17.89 -2.55 3.63
C VAL A 73 -16.54 -2.15 4.21
N LEU A 74 -15.55 -3.00 4.01
CA LEU A 74 -14.15 -2.70 4.30
C LEU A 74 -13.49 -2.06 3.09
N LEU A 75 -12.91 -0.85 3.26
CA LEU A 75 -12.18 -0.15 2.23
C LEU A 75 -10.68 -0.19 2.51
N LEU A 76 -9.87 -0.70 1.57
CA LEU A 76 -8.40 -0.81 1.69
C LEU A 76 -7.70 0.13 0.71
N HIS A 77 -6.91 1.08 1.23
CA HIS A 77 -6.21 2.09 0.43
C HIS A 77 -4.95 1.56 -0.27
N GLY A 78 -4.39 2.36 -1.19
CA GLY A 78 -3.21 2.05 -2.00
C GLY A 78 -1.88 2.11 -1.24
N GLY A 79 -0.82 1.56 -1.86
CA GLY A 79 0.54 1.60 -1.32
C GLY A 79 1.14 3.00 -1.36
N GLY A 80 1.73 3.42 -0.23
CA GLY A 80 2.29 4.77 -0.07
C GLY A 80 1.25 5.88 0.06
N ASP A 81 -0.01 5.54 0.21
CA ASP A 81 -1.18 6.42 0.28
C ASP A 81 -1.84 6.38 1.67
N THR A 82 -3.03 6.94 1.83
CA THR A 82 -3.80 7.00 3.07
C THR A 82 -5.29 6.77 2.80
N PRO A 83 -6.13 6.55 3.84
CA PRO A 83 -7.59 6.50 3.72
C PRO A 83 -8.24 7.68 3.01
N GLN A 84 -7.58 8.84 2.97
CA GLN A 84 -8.07 10.05 2.28
C GLN A 84 -8.54 9.80 0.85
N THR A 85 -7.85 8.93 0.08
CA THR A 85 -8.22 8.65 -1.32
C THR A 85 -9.49 7.83 -1.49
N LEU A 86 -10.04 7.30 -0.39
CA LEU A 86 -11.29 6.53 -0.39
C LEU A 86 -12.47 7.30 0.22
N ARG A 87 -12.27 8.55 0.66
CA ARG A 87 -13.29 9.33 1.39
C ARG A 87 -14.62 9.49 0.64
N TYR A 88 -14.55 9.86 -0.65
CA TYR A 88 -15.78 10.06 -1.46
C TYR A 88 -16.57 8.76 -1.64
N LEU A 89 -15.87 7.65 -1.84
CA LEU A 89 -16.50 6.34 -1.91
C LEU A 89 -17.10 5.92 -0.56
N ALA A 90 -16.39 6.19 0.54
CA ALA A 90 -16.88 5.89 1.87
C ALA A 90 -18.16 6.68 2.21
N ASP A 91 -18.17 7.99 1.91
CA ASP A 91 -19.33 8.87 2.11
C ASP A 91 -20.54 8.38 1.30
N ALA A 92 -20.32 7.98 0.04
CA ALA A 92 -21.37 7.46 -0.82
C ALA A 92 -21.95 6.14 -0.30
N LEU A 93 -21.09 5.16 0.04
CA LEU A 93 -21.53 3.89 0.62
C LEU A 93 -22.32 4.10 1.91
N TYR A 94 -21.86 4.98 2.79
CA TYR A 94 -22.59 5.32 4.01
C TYR A 94 -23.96 5.94 3.71
N THR A 95 -24.05 6.84 2.73
CA THR A 95 -25.32 7.44 2.28
C THR A 95 -26.27 6.38 1.76
N HIS A 96 -25.76 5.34 1.14
CA HIS A 96 -26.51 4.18 0.62
C HIS A 96 -26.78 3.08 1.67
N GLY A 97 -26.56 3.36 2.95
CA GLY A 97 -27.02 2.50 4.03
C GLY A 97 -25.97 1.51 4.56
N PHE A 98 -24.73 1.54 4.09
CA PHE A 98 -23.67 0.67 4.59
C PHE A 98 -23.00 1.21 5.86
N HIS A 99 -22.54 0.32 6.74
CA HIS A 99 -21.44 0.60 7.66
C HIS A 99 -20.13 0.58 6.86
N VAL A 100 -19.26 1.56 7.04
CA VAL A 100 -18.03 1.66 6.23
C VAL A 100 -16.81 1.81 7.13
N SER A 101 -15.86 0.89 7.01
CA SER A 101 -14.57 0.93 7.71
C SER A 101 -13.42 1.18 6.73
N VAL A 102 -12.62 2.21 7.01
CA VAL A 102 -11.47 2.63 6.19
C VAL A 102 -10.22 2.71 7.06
N PRO A 103 -9.55 1.58 7.35
CA PRO A 103 -8.39 1.56 8.22
C PRO A 103 -7.17 2.21 7.57
N LEU A 104 -6.32 2.83 8.40
CA LEU A 104 -4.96 3.20 8.01
C LEU A 104 -4.05 1.97 8.10
N LEU A 105 -3.54 1.51 6.96
CA LEU A 105 -2.68 0.34 6.90
C LEU A 105 -1.30 0.59 7.56
N PRO A 106 -0.66 -0.44 8.14
CA PRO A 106 0.63 -0.32 8.81
C PRO A 106 1.68 0.42 8.00
N GLY A 107 2.43 1.30 8.67
CA GLY A 107 3.51 2.10 8.07
C GLY A 107 3.05 3.26 7.19
N HIS A 108 1.77 3.34 6.83
CA HIS A 108 1.22 4.40 5.98
C HIS A 108 0.75 5.61 6.82
N GLY A 109 0.64 6.77 6.18
CA GLY A 109 0.17 8.00 6.83
C GLY A 109 1.01 8.46 8.03
N ARG A 110 2.26 8.03 8.15
CA ARG A 110 3.17 8.29 9.27
C ARG A 110 4.51 8.85 8.78
N THR A 111 5.56 8.77 9.60
CA THR A 111 6.92 9.14 9.20
C THR A 111 7.46 8.23 8.11
N LEU A 112 8.39 8.72 7.32
CA LEU A 112 9.11 7.89 6.33
C LEU A 112 9.90 6.76 7.02
N GLY A 113 10.33 7.01 8.27
CA GLY A 113 11.00 6.01 9.11
C GLY A 113 10.13 4.80 9.40
N GLU A 114 8.82 4.98 9.63
CA GLU A 114 7.85 3.89 9.83
C GLU A 114 7.52 3.21 8.51
N PHE A 115 7.29 3.97 7.41
CA PHE A 115 7.03 3.40 6.09
C PHE A 115 8.20 2.52 5.58
N ARG A 116 9.43 2.81 5.98
CA ARG A 116 10.60 1.98 5.67
C ARG A 116 10.68 0.65 6.41
N ARG A 117 9.79 0.40 7.35
CA ARG A 117 9.71 -0.86 8.11
C ARG A 117 8.52 -1.72 7.75
N VAL A 118 7.67 -1.26 6.82
CA VAL A 118 6.48 -1.99 6.39
C VAL A 118 6.85 -3.31 5.72
N SER A 119 6.08 -4.35 6.01
CA SER A 119 6.19 -5.66 5.37
C SER A 119 4.85 -6.12 4.79
N ALA A 120 4.91 -7.01 3.78
CA ALA A 120 3.71 -7.61 3.20
C ALA A 120 2.90 -8.41 4.23
N GLU A 121 3.58 -9.01 5.21
CA GLU A 121 2.93 -9.77 6.29
C GLU A 121 2.10 -8.85 7.20
N GLN A 122 2.69 -7.73 7.64
CA GLN A 122 1.97 -6.75 8.46
C GLN A 122 0.75 -6.20 7.73
N LEU A 123 0.85 -5.93 6.42
CA LEU A 123 -0.27 -5.46 5.61
C LEU A 123 -1.38 -6.50 5.50
N ALA A 124 -1.04 -7.75 5.20
CA ALA A 124 -2.00 -8.85 5.09
C ALA A 124 -2.69 -9.15 6.43
N THR A 125 -1.91 -9.19 7.54
CA THR A 125 -2.45 -9.40 8.88
C THR A 125 -3.41 -8.29 9.27
N ALA A 126 -3.04 -7.02 9.06
CA ALA A 126 -3.92 -5.89 9.37
C ALA A 126 -5.23 -5.93 8.56
N ALA A 127 -5.14 -6.17 7.25
CA ALA A 127 -6.33 -6.28 6.41
C ALA A 127 -7.25 -7.42 6.87
N ARG A 128 -6.68 -8.58 7.22
CA ARG A 128 -7.42 -9.73 7.78
C ARG A 128 -8.10 -9.38 9.10
N SER A 129 -7.38 -8.79 10.05
CA SER A 129 -7.93 -8.43 11.36
C SER A 129 -9.09 -7.44 11.25
N HIS A 130 -9.00 -6.45 10.35
CA HIS A 130 -10.11 -5.52 10.11
C HIS A 130 -11.32 -6.20 9.48
N TYR A 131 -11.13 -7.14 8.56
CA TYR A 131 -12.22 -7.94 8.00
C TYR A 131 -12.88 -8.82 9.06
N GLU A 132 -12.10 -9.54 9.85
CA GLU A 132 -12.59 -10.43 10.90
C GLU A 132 -13.38 -9.67 11.97
N ALA A 133 -12.93 -8.47 12.36
CA ALA A 133 -13.68 -7.62 13.27
C ALA A 133 -15.06 -7.26 12.71
N LEU A 134 -15.13 -6.82 11.45
CA LEU A 134 -16.41 -6.52 10.80
C LEU A 134 -17.29 -7.76 10.65
N ALA A 135 -16.74 -8.91 10.30
CA ALA A 135 -17.48 -10.16 10.14
C ALA A 135 -18.03 -10.71 11.47
N THR A 136 -17.52 -10.24 12.62
CA THR A 136 -18.07 -10.57 13.94
C THR A 136 -19.31 -9.73 14.26
N GLU A 137 -19.39 -8.51 13.73
CA GLU A 137 -20.43 -7.54 14.08
C GLU A 137 -21.53 -7.41 13.00
N HIS A 138 -21.24 -7.84 11.77
CA HIS A 138 -22.11 -7.68 10.61
C HIS A 138 -22.27 -9.00 9.85
N GLU A 139 -23.51 -9.35 9.56
CA GLU A 139 -23.87 -10.58 8.82
C GLU A 139 -23.43 -10.55 7.35
N TRP A 140 -23.34 -9.36 6.78
CA TRP A 140 -22.90 -9.14 5.40
C TRP A 140 -21.70 -8.22 5.37
N VAL A 141 -20.61 -8.69 4.79
CA VAL A 141 -19.38 -7.90 4.63
C VAL A 141 -18.89 -7.96 3.19
N GLY A 142 -18.80 -6.79 2.55
CA GLY A 142 -18.10 -6.59 1.27
C GLY A 142 -16.72 -6.01 1.49
N ILE A 143 -15.83 -6.18 0.52
CA ILE A 143 -14.50 -5.56 0.51
C ILE A 143 -14.30 -4.78 -0.77
N ILE A 144 -13.76 -3.57 -0.67
CA ILE A 144 -13.27 -2.80 -1.82
C ILE A 144 -11.81 -2.42 -1.58
N GLY A 145 -10.95 -2.67 -2.57
CA GLY A 145 -9.53 -2.35 -2.47
C GLY A 145 -9.01 -1.54 -3.65
N LEU A 146 -8.27 -0.46 -3.34
CA LEU A 146 -7.59 0.39 -4.32
C LEU A 146 -6.12 -0.06 -4.45
N SER A 147 -5.65 -0.33 -5.67
CA SER A 147 -4.23 -0.60 -5.98
C SER A 147 -3.65 -1.72 -5.10
N MET A 148 -2.69 -1.44 -4.21
CA MET A 148 -2.19 -2.39 -3.21
C MET A 148 -3.32 -2.93 -2.32
N GLY A 149 -4.26 -2.09 -1.91
CA GLY A 149 -5.47 -2.52 -1.19
C GLY A 149 -6.29 -3.52 -1.99
N GLY A 150 -6.35 -3.38 -3.32
CA GLY A 150 -6.95 -4.37 -4.22
C GLY A 150 -6.21 -5.71 -4.21
N ALA A 151 -4.90 -5.70 -4.17
CA ALA A 151 -4.10 -6.94 -4.04
C ALA A 151 -4.30 -7.61 -2.67
N LEU A 152 -4.46 -6.83 -1.59
CA LEU A 152 -4.83 -7.36 -0.26
C LEU A 152 -6.25 -7.94 -0.25
N ALA A 153 -7.19 -7.24 -0.89
CA ALA A 153 -8.59 -7.67 -1.01
C ALA A 153 -8.71 -9.01 -1.76
N VAL A 154 -7.92 -9.22 -2.82
CA VAL A 154 -7.84 -10.51 -3.55
C VAL A 154 -7.34 -11.64 -2.64
N GLN A 155 -6.31 -11.39 -1.80
CA GLN A 155 -5.82 -12.39 -0.85
C GLN A 155 -6.90 -12.75 0.17
N LEU A 156 -7.57 -11.75 0.75
CA LEU A 156 -8.67 -11.96 1.69
C LEU A 156 -9.81 -12.76 1.05
N ALA A 157 -10.26 -12.34 -0.13
CA ALA A 157 -11.35 -13.01 -0.85
C ALA A 157 -11.04 -14.47 -1.20
N ALA A 158 -9.78 -14.80 -1.47
CA ALA A 158 -9.35 -16.17 -1.72
C ALA A 158 -9.36 -17.06 -0.46
N ASP A 159 -9.16 -16.46 0.71
CA ASP A 159 -9.15 -17.14 2.00
C ASP A 159 -10.53 -17.10 2.70
N GLN A 160 -11.49 -16.31 2.18
CA GLN A 160 -12.84 -16.10 2.72
C GLN A 160 -13.90 -16.45 1.67
N PRO A 161 -14.24 -17.75 1.51
CA PRO A 161 -15.21 -18.19 0.50
C PRO A 161 -16.62 -17.61 0.67
N ALA A 162 -16.95 -17.19 1.89
CA ALA A 162 -18.23 -16.57 2.23
C ALA A 162 -18.25 -15.05 2.05
N LEU A 163 -17.19 -14.45 1.53
CA LEU A 163 -17.17 -13.02 1.23
C LEU A 163 -18.31 -12.66 0.28
N ALA A 164 -19.13 -11.69 0.69
CA ALA A 164 -20.38 -11.38 0.02
C ALA A 164 -20.18 -10.68 -1.35
N ALA A 165 -19.26 -9.71 -1.43
CA ALA A 165 -18.94 -8.98 -2.66
C ALA A 165 -17.52 -8.42 -2.61
N LEU A 166 -16.89 -8.32 -3.79
CA LEU A 166 -15.54 -7.79 -3.96
C LEU A 166 -15.52 -6.68 -5.00
N GLY A 167 -15.00 -5.51 -4.62
CA GLY A 167 -14.69 -4.40 -5.51
C GLY A 167 -13.18 -4.20 -5.64
N LEU A 168 -12.66 -4.15 -6.84
CA LEU A 168 -11.25 -3.96 -7.11
C LEU A 168 -11.04 -2.70 -7.97
N ILE A 169 -10.35 -1.71 -7.44
CA ILE A 169 -10.10 -0.44 -8.10
C ILE A 169 -8.62 -0.38 -8.49
N ALA A 170 -8.34 -0.37 -9.79
CA ALA A 170 -6.98 -0.37 -10.34
C ALA A 170 -6.05 -1.34 -9.56
N PRO A 171 -6.45 -2.64 -9.37
CA PRO A 171 -5.78 -3.54 -8.43
C PRO A 171 -4.34 -3.79 -8.87
N TYR A 172 -3.39 -3.69 -7.92
CA TYR A 172 -1.97 -3.88 -8.20
C TYR A 172 -1.63 -5.37 -8.35
N LEU A 173 -2.03 -5.96 -9.48
CA LEU A 173 -1.84 -7.37 -9.85
C LEU A 173 -0.82 -7.55 -10.98
N ALA A 174 -0.10 -6.49 -11.31
CA ALA A 174 1.04 -6.50 -12.22
C ALA A 174 2.01 -5.38 -11.83
N MET A 175 3.25 -5.49 -12.24
CA MET A 175 4.29 -4.50 -11.98
C MET A 175 5.16 -4.36 -13.25
N PRO A 176 5.53 -3.13 -13.68
CA PRO A 176 6.46 -2.96 -14.78
C PRO A 176 7.80 -3.64 -14.49
N ASP A 177 8.40 -4.31 -15.47
CA ASP A 177 9.61 -5.13 -15.31
C ASP A 177 10.78 -4.42 -14.61
N LYS A 178 10.97 -3.13 -14.90
CA LYS A 178 12.04 -2.34 -14.26
C LYS A 178 11.80 -2.18 -12.76
N ILE A 179 10.54 -1.93 -12.38
CA ILE A 179 10.13 -1.76 -10.99
C ILE A 179 10.18 -3.12 -10.27
N GLU A 180 9.73 -4.19 -10.93
CA GLU A 180 9.78 -5.54 -10.37
C GLU A 180 11.22 -5.98 -10.09
N ARG A 181 12.15 -5.75 -11.04
CA ARG A 181 13.58 -6.02 -10.81
C ARG A 181 14.12 -5.22 -9.63
N ALA A 182 13.79 -3.94 -9.53
CA ALA A 182 14.18 -3.12 -8.39
C ALA A 182 13.61 -3.65 -7.07
N ALA A 183 12.35 -4.09 -7.06
CA ALA A 183 11.71 -4.68 -5.88
C ALA A 183 12.36 -5.99 -5.43
N ARG A 184 12.68 -6.87 -6.38
CA ARG A 184 13.38 -8.14 -6.11
C ARG A 184 14.77 -7.92 -5.54
N LEU A 185 15.46 -6.88 -5.99
CA LEU A 185 16.81 -6.51 -5.54
C LEU A 185 16.81 -5.50 -4.38
N ALA A 186 15.64 -5.19 -3.79
CA ALA A 186 15.51 -4.19 -2.74
C ALA A 186 16.37 -4.49 -1.50
N TRP A 187 16.61 -5.75 -1.21
CA TRP A 187 17.50 -6.20 -0.13
C TRP A 187 18.97 -5.79 -0.36
N LEU A 188 19.39 -5.70 -1.63
CA LEU A 188 20.77 -5.35 -2.01
C LEU A 188 20.98 -3.82 -2.01
N TRP A 189 20.11 -3.05 -2.64
CA TRP A 189 20.29 -1.61 -2.77
C TRP A 189 19.73 -0.80 -1.59
N GLY A 190 18.73 -1.31 -0.88
CA GLY A 190 18.06 -0.61 0.22
C GLY A 190 18.95 -0.19 1.39
N PRO A 191 19.99 -0.97 1.78
CA PRO A 191 20.98 -0.50 2.75
C PRO A 191 21.71 0.77 2.31
N PHE A 192 21.91 0.94 1.00
CA PHE A 192 22.65 2.08 0.43
C PHE A 192 21.71 3.24 0.11
N VAL A 193 20.57 3.01 -0.55
CA VAL A 193 19.62 4.04 -0.96
C VAL A 193 18.29 3.83 -0.25
N PRO A 194 18.07 4.50 0.90
CA PRO A 194 16.93 4.21 1.76
C PRO A 194 15.56 4.61 1.19
N ALA A 195 15.51 5.60 0.29
CA ALA A 195 14.31 6.06 -0.38
C ALA A 195 14.65 6.75 -1.71
N VAL A 196 13.74 6.67 -2.67
CA VAL A 196 13.82 7.35 -3.97
C VAL A 196 12.47 7.99 -4.29
N ARG A 197 12.48 9.13 -4.99
CA ARG A 197 11.23 9.75 -5.45
C ARG A 197 10.50 8.83 -6.42
N SER A 198 9.18 8.80 -6.35
CA SER A 198 8.35 7.92 -7.18
C SER A 198 8.30 8.30 -8.67
N GLY A 199 9.07 9.31 -9.08
CA GLY A 199 9.09 9.86 -10.44
C GLY A 199 7.91 10.80 -10.72
N ASP A 200 7.92 11.39 -11.91
CA ASP A 200 6.96 12.44 -12.30
C ASP A 200 5.63 11.86 -12.87
N GLY A 201 5.39 10.56 -12.68
CA GLY A 201 4.18 9.91 -13.14
C GLY A 201 2.94 10.45 -12.41
N ILE A 202 2.04 11.11 -13.17
CA ILE A 202 0.81 11.69 -12.63
C ILE A 202 -0.19 10.58 -12.41
N SER A 203 -0.46 10.23 -11.15
CA SER A 203 -1.44 9.21 -10.77
C SER A 203 -2.82 9.79 -10.45
N ILE A 204 -2.98 11.13 -10.45
CA ILE A 204 -4.23 11.88 -10.30
C ILE A 204 -4.19 13.01 -11.32
N LEU A 205 -5.11 13.04 -12.28
CA LEU A 205 -5.18 14.08 -13.32
C LEU A 205 -5.73 15.39 -12.77
N ASP A 206 -6.74 15.32 -11.90
CA ASP A 206 -7.31 16.50 -11.24
C ASP A 206 -6.24 17.22 -10.41
N PRO A 207 -5.87 18.48 -10.77
CA PRO A 207 -4.81 19.21 -10.09
C PRO A 207 -5.19 19.60 -8.65
N GLU A 208 -6.48 19.77 -8.33
CA GLU A 208 -6.94 20.08 -6.97
C GLU A 208 -6.76 18.87 -6.07
N GLU A 209 -7.24 17.70 -6.50
CA GLU A 209 -7.10 16.46 -5.74
C GLU A 209 -5.63 16.03 -5.63
N ARG A 210 -4.83 16.28 -6.67
CA ARG A 210 -3.39 16.04 -6.62
C ARG A 210 -2.69 16.89 -5.57
N ARG A 211 -3.08 18.17 -5.40
CA ARG A 211 -2.55 19.04 -4.34
C ARG A 211 -2.97 18.60 -2.94
N ARG A 212 -4.14 17.99 -2.81
CA ARG A 212 -4.67 17.45 -1.54
C ARG A 212 -4.11 16.09 -1.16
N SER A 213 -3.40 15.42 -2.08
CA SER A 213 -2.88 14.08 -1.86
C SER A 213 -1.90 14.03 -0.68
N LEU A 214 -2.13 13.09 0.23
CA LEU A 214 -1.29 12.81 1.39
C LEU A 214 -0.30 11.65 1.15
N ALA A 215 -0.18 11.18 -0.10
CA ALA A 215 0.77 10.15 -0.48
C ALA A 215 2.22 10.55 -0.20
N TYR A 216 3.09 9.59 0.07
CA TYR A 216 4.52 9.85 0.34
C TYR A 216 5.26 10.47 -0.85
N GLY A 217 4.89 10.16 -2.09
CA GLY A 217 5.60 10.57 -3.29
C GLY A 217 7.01 9.97 -3.42
N VAL A 218 7.32 8.95 -2.61
CA VAL A 218 8.60 8.23 -2.62
C VAL A 218 8.37 6.73 -2.51
N PHE A 219 9.32 5.96 -3.05
CA PHE A 219 9.46 4.52 -2.79
C PHE A 219 10.59 4.30 -1.79
N THR A 220 10.37 3.40 -0.84
CA THR A 220 11.41 2.84 0.01
C THR A 220 11.69 1.40 -0.42
N ALA A 221 12.89 0.89 -0.15
CA ALA A 221 13.23 -0.49 -0.46
C ALA A 221 12.25 -1.49 0.19
N ALA A 222 11.90 -1.27 1.47
CA ALA A 222 10.96 -2.11 2.17
C ALA A 222 9.53 -1.98 1.61
N GLY A 223 9.06 -0.74 1.36
CA GLY A 223 7.74 -0.51 0.77
C GLY A 223 7.59 -1.13 -0.61
N LEU A 224 8.62 -1.01 -1.46
CA LEU A 224 8.63 -1.62 -2.78
C LEU A 224 8.65 -3.15 -2.72
N ARG A 225 9.43 -3.73 -1.80
CA ARG A 225 9.44 -5.17 -1.54
C ARG A 225 8.10 -5.65 -0.99
N ALA A 226 7.51 -4.93 -0.05
CA ALA A 226 6.20 -5.26 0.52
C ALA A 226 5.12 -5.26 -0.57
N LEU A 227 5.10 -4.23 -1.43
CA LEU A 227 4.19 -4.14 -2.56
C LEU A 227 4.36 -5.31 -3.54
N HIS A 228 5.61 -5.65 -3.90
CA HIS A 228 5.91 -6.77 -4.78
C HIS A 228 5.43 -8.12 -4.20
N LEU A 229 5.73 -8.40 -2.93
CA LEU A 229 5.31 -9.63 -2.27
C LEU A 229 3.77 -9.69 -2.13
N THR A 230 3.12 -8.58 -1.83
CA THR A 230 1.65 -8.47 -1.77
C THR A 230 1.05 -8.78 -3.14
N MET A 231 1.59 -8.20 -4.21
CA MET A 231 1.18 -8.49 -5.59
C MET A 231 1.36 -9.97 -5.95
N GLN A 232 2.52 -10.55 -5.69
CA GLN A 232 2.78 -11.96 -6.00
C GLN A 232 1.80 -12.91 -5.28
N ARG A 233 1.56 -12.68 -3.99
CA ARG A 233 0.58 -13.46 -3.21
C ARG A 233 -0.82 -13.31 -3.79
N ALA A 234 -1.23 -12.10 -4.18
CA ALA A 234 -2.53 -11.85 -4.77
C ALA A 234 -2.69 -12.56 -6.13
N ILE A 235 -1.66 -12.53 -7.00
CA ILE A 235 -1.67 -13.25 -8.28
C ILE A 235 -1.86 -14.76 -8.05
N LEU A 236 -1.14 -15.35 -7.09
CA LEU A 236 -1.25 -16.77 -6.73
C LEU A 236 -2.62 -17.11 -6.10
N SER A 237 -3.24 -16.14 -5.43
CA SER A 237 -4.55 -16.30 -4.80
C SER A 237 -5.72 -16.08 -5.77
N SER A 238 -5.54 -15.29 -6.83
CA SER A 238 -6.60 -14.91 -7.78
C SER A 238 -7.48 -16.07 -8.27
N PRO A 239 -6.95 -17.26 -8.62
CA PRO A 239 -7.81 -18.37 -9.08
C PRO A 239 -8.74 -18.94 -7.99
N ARG A 240 -8.47 -18.67 -6.72
CA ARG A 240 -9.28 -19.15 -5.59
C ARG A 240 -10.38 -18.18 -5.18
N VAL A 241 -10.39 -16.95 -5.69
CA VAL A 241 -11.47 -15.99 -5.41
C VAL A 241 -12.80 -16.54 -5.90
N ARG A 242 -13.82 -16.54 -5.04
CA ARG A 242 -15.19 -17.03 -5.35
C ARG A 242 -16.24 -15.94 -5.26
N ALA A 243 -15.99 -14.90 -4.47
CA ALA A 243 -16.90 -13.77 -4.32
C ALA A 243 -17.23 -13.12 -5.67
N PRO A 244 -18.46 -12.66 -5.88
CA PRO A 244 -18.81 -11.80 -6.98
C PRO A 244 -17.85 -10.60 -7.05
N THR A 245 -17.24 -10.34 -8.20
CA THR A 245 -16.11 -9.41 -8.31
C THR A 245 -16.33 -8.37 -9.40
N LEU A 246 -16.35 -7.08 -9.01
CA LEU A 246 -16.25 -5.95 -9.94
C LEU A 246 -14.82 -5.42 -9.96
N VAL A 247 -14.23 -5.32 -11.13
CA VAL A 247 -12.96 -4.64 -11.38
C VAL A 247 -13.23 -3.33 -12.11
N VAL A 248 -12.75 -2.22 -11.58
CA VAL A 248 -12.79 -0.90 -12.23
C VAL A 248 -11.38 -0.44 -12.52
N GLN A 249 -11.07 -0.21 -13.79
CA GLN A 249 -9.72 0.09 -14.25
C GLN A 249 -9.70 1.31 -15.18
N SER A 250 -8.66 2.14 -15.08
CA SER A 250 -8.48 3.24 -16.03
C SER A 250 -7.69 2.81 -17.26
N ARG A 251 -8.13 3.30 -18.43
CA ARG A 251 -7.34 3.16 -19.69
C ARG A 251 -6.12 4.08 -19.72
N GLN A 252 -6.09 5.13 -18.87
CA GLN A 252 -4.99 6.07 -18.72
C GLN A 252 -4.13 5.79 -17.48
N ASP A 253 -4.26 4.59 -16.89
CA ASP A 253 -3.50 4.19 -15.72
C ASP A 253 -1.99 4.18 -16.03
N ASN A 254 -1.24 4.98 -15.28
CA ASN A 254 0.22 5.11 -15.43
C ASN A 254 1.03 4.05 -14.67
N ARG A 255 0.36 3.14 -13.96
CA ARG A 255 0.96 2.08 -13.15
C ARG A 255 0.67 0.69 -13.71
N ILE A 256 -0.57 0.46 -14.16
CA ILE A 256 -1.06 -0.83 -14.65
C ILE A 256 -1.51 -0.66 -16.10
N SER A 257 -0.86 -1.35 -17.03
CA SER A 257 -1.25 -1.30 -18.44
C SER A 257 -2.59 -2.01 -18.68
N VAL A 258 -3.28 -1.62 -19.74
CA VAL A 258 -4.55 -2.26 -20.18
C VAL A 258 -4.39 -3.78 -20.27
N THR A 259 -3.37 -4.25 -20.97
CA THR A 259 -3.10 -5.68 -21.14
C THR A 259 -2.86 -6.39 -19.82
N ALA A 260 -2.12 -5.75 -18.88
CA ALA A 260 -1.87 -6.33 -17.56
C ALA A 260 -3.16 -6.43 -16.73
N ALA A 261 -4.04 -5.43 -16.82
CA ALA A 261 -5.34 -5.44 -16.15
C ALA A 261 -6.26 -6.55 -16.72
N GLU A 262 -6.31 -6.71 -18.03
CA GLU A 262 -7.09 -7.78 -18.70
C GLU A 262 -6.57 -9.18 -18.28
N GLN A 263 -5.25 -9.37 -18.26
CA GLN A 263 -4.65 -10.63 -17.81
C GLN A 263 -4.93 -10.91 -16.33
N ALA A 264 -4.89 -9.89 -15.48
CA ALA A 264 -5.22 -10.01 -14.06
C ALA A 264 -6.71 -10.38 -13.87
N PHE A 265 -7.61 -9.71 -14.58
CA PHE A 265 -9.03 -10.01 -14.58
C PHE A 265 -9.32 -11.46 -15.05
N ALA A 266 -8.67 -11.91 -16.11
CA ALA A 266 -8.83 -13.28 -16.61
C ALA A 266 -8.47 -14.35 -15.57
N ARG A 267 -7.48 -14.09 -14.70
CA ARG A 267 -7.02 -15.02 -13.65
C ARG A 267 -7.96 -15.15 -12.46
N LEU A 268 -8.88 -14.20 -12.25
CA LEU A 268 -9.83 -14.26 -11.14
C LEU A 268 -10.76 -15.45 -11.30
N GLY A 269 -10.86 -16.27 -10.25
CA GLY A 269 -11.68 -17.50 -10.22
C GLY A 269 -13.16 -17.28 -9.94
N SER A 270 -13.62 -16.03 -9.74
CA SER A 270 -15.02 -15.67 -9.55
C SER A 270 -15.86 -16.09 -10.74
N ALA A 271 -16.95 -16.79 -10.49
CA ALA A 271 -17.92 -17.17 -11.51
C ALA A 271 -18.70 -15.94 -12.04
N GLU A 272 -19.02 -15.03 -11.12
CA GLU A 272 -19.61 -13.73 -11.44
C GLU A 272 -18.54 -12.65 -11.33
N LYS A 273 -18.05 -12.15 -12.47
CA LYS A 273 -17.06 -11.07 -12.51
C LYS A 273 -17.29 -10.14 -13.68
N ARG A 274 -17.00 -8.85 -13.45
CA ARG A 274 -17.18 -7.78 -14.42
C ARG A 274 -15.98 -6.85 -14.43
N LEU A 275 -15.53 -6.39 -15.59
CA LEU A 275 -14.46 -5.40 -15.77
C LEU A 275 -15.04 -4.14 -16.42
N GLU A 276 -14.90 -3.01 -15.74
CA GLU A 276 -15.34 -1.71 -16.21
C GLU A 276 -14.15 -0.79 -16.45
N TRP A 277 -14.21 -0.03 -17.56
CA TRP A 277 -13.15 0.86 -17.97
C TRP A 277 -13.52 2.32 -17.76
N ILE A 278 -12.63 3.07 -17.12
CA ILE A 278 -12.70 4.52 -16.99
C ILE A 278 -11.70 5.15 -17.97
N THR A 279 -12.09 6.25 -18.61
CA THR A 279 -11.26 6.93 -19.64
C THR A 279 -10.79 8.31 -19.21
N SER A 280 -11.31 8.86 -18.12
CA SER A 280 -11.10 10.24 -17.67
C SER A 280 -10.20 10.38 -16.44
N ALA A 281 -9.52 9.32 -16.01
CA ALA A 281 -8.73 9.31 -14.78
C ALA A 281 -7.38 8.61 -15.00
N ALA A 282 -6.40 8.88 -14.12
CA ALA A 282 -5.16 8.11 -14.02
C ALA A 282 -5.32 6.90 -13.08
N HIS A 283 -4.31 6.59 -12.26
CA HIS A 283 -4.31 5.39 -11.39
C HIS A 283 -5.24 5.51 -10.17
N ILE A 284 -5.27 6.68 -9.50
CA ILE A 284 -6.06 6.90 -8.28
C ILE A 284 -7.45 7.44 -8.65
N ILE A 285 -8.22 6.61 -9.32
CA ILE A 285 -9.51 6.99 -9.94
C ILE A 285 -10.60 7.38 -8.95
N THR A 286 -10.44 7.04 -7.68
CA THR A 286 -11.39 7.35 -6.58
C THR A 286 -11.46 8.81 -6.19
N VAL A 287 -10.47 9.61 -6.59
CA VAL A 287 -10.42 11.07 -6.34
C VAL A 287 -10.19 11.86 -7.63
N ASP A 288 -10.12 11.20 -8.79
CA ASP A 288 -9.87 11.82 -10.08
C ASP A 288 -11.19 12.16 -10.82
N TYR A 289 -11.12 12.68 -12.03
CA TYR A 289 -12.28 13.10 -12.84
C TYR A 289 -13.32 11.99 -13.09
N GLY A 290 -12.93 10.72 -13.07
CA GLY A 290 -13.83 9.58 -13.22
C GLY A 290 -14.52 9.09 -11.94
N ARG A 291 -14.28 9.73 -10.78
CA ARG A 291 -14.70 9.23 -9.47
C ARG A 291 -16.18 8.94 -9.33
N ASP A 292 -17.03 9.81 -9.84
CA ASP A 292 -18.50 9.66 -9.67
C ASP A 292 -19.03 8.40 -10.38
N THR A 293 -18.48 8.09 -11.56
CA THR A 293 -18.78 6.84 -12.26
C THR A 293 -18.29 5.63 -11.47
N VAL A 294 -17.06 5.68 -10.93
CA VAL A 294 -16.46 4.61 -10.11
C VAL A 294 -17.30 4.37 -8.86
N ILE A 295 -17.72 5.43 -8.17
CA ILE A 295 -18.57 5.37 -6.99
C ILE A 295 -19.89 4.72 -7.32
N SER A 296 -20.60 5.19 -8.35
CA SER A 296 -21.88 4.61 -8.79
C SER A 296 -21.76 3.11 -9.11
N LEU A 297 -20.73 2.70 -9.83
CA LEU A 297 -20.50 1.29 -10.17
C LEU A 297 -20.29 0.43 -8.93
N LEU A 298 -19.46 0.89 -7.98
CA LEU A 298 -19.13 0.14 -6.77
C LEU A 298 -20.29 0.10 -5.77
N VAL A 299 -21.01 1.20 -5.58
CA VAL A 299 -22.21 1.24 -4.73
C VAL A 299 -23.26 0.28 -5.28
N SER A 300 -23.60 0.39 -6.56
CA SER A 300 -24.56 -0.50 -7.22
C SER A 300 -24.13 -1.96 -7.15
N TRP A 301 -22.83 -2.25 -7.27
CA TRP A 301 -22.30 -3.60 -7.13
C TRP A 301 -22.53 -4.15 -5.72
N MET A 302 -22.25 -3.38 -4.69
CA MET A 302 -22.47 -3.79 -3.30
C MET A 302 -23.97 -4.00 -3.02
N GLU A 303 -24.84 -3.09 -3.46
CA GLU A 303 -26.30 -3.20 -3.29
C GLU A 303 -26.87 -4.44 -3.98
N THR A 304 -26.41 -4.75 -5.20
CA THR A 304 -26.90 -5.90 -5.98
C THR A 304 -26.66 -7.24 -5.26
N HIS A 305 -25.62 -7.30 -4.42
CA HIS A 305 -25.21 -8.50 -3.69
C HIS A 305 -25.68 -8.51 -2.23
N LEU A 306 -26.52 -7.55 -1.82
CA LEU A 306 -27.20 -7.63 -0.52
C LEU A 306 -28.18 -8.81 -0.47
N PRO A 307 -28.38 -9.42 0.71
CA PRO A 307 -29.43 -10.41 0.90
C PRO A 307 -30.77 -9.82 0.49
N ARG A 308 -31.53 -10.54 -0.34
CA ARG A 308 -32.92 -10.14 -0.63
C ARG A 308 -33.72 -10.39 0.63
N HIS A 309 -34.31 -9.34 1.17
CA HIS A 309 -35.36 -9.53 2.20
C HIS A 309 -36.52 -10.32 1.58
N THR A 310 -36.63 -11.58 1.95
CA THR A 310 -37.77 -12.44 1.60
C THR A 310 -38.96 -12.11 2.50
#